data_d71fcef63f5d9865a75110452093530a
#
_entry.id   d71fcef63f5d9865a75110452093530a
#
_cell.length_a   1.000
_cell.length_b   1.000
_cell.length_c   1.000
_cell.angle_alpha   90.00
_cell.angle_beta   90.00
_cell.angle_gamma   90.00
#
_symmetry.space_group_name_H-M   'P 1'
#
loop_
_entity.id
_entity.type
_entity.pdbx_description
1 polymer ?
#
loop_
_entity_poly.entity_id
_entity_poly.type
_entity_poly.pdbx_seq_one_letter_code
_entity_poly.pdbx_strand_id
1 'polypeptide(L)'
;MTIAGKFPPTGCRNVAGFSLLELVVVICIISGLLALAIPKLWALQVEAEKVAMEQVLGNLRSAIGIKVADFLVRNDMAGVRSLTGSNPMDRLSEVPSNYRGALNGANPDTIAAGNWYFDMQARALVYRVRNQDYFRGGLGKPARARFAIRVIYEERGRNTNEIAGATLVPLEPYVWVDKD
;
A
#
# COMPACT_ATOMS: atom_id res chain seq x y z
N MET A 1 45.30 38.85 -60.70
CA MET A 1 43.86 39.01 -60.63
C MET A 1 43.45 38.36 -59.28
N THR A 2 43.43 39.16 -58.23
CA THR A 2 43.29 38.72 -56.82
C THR A 2 41.86 38.97 -56.38
N ILE A 3 41.12 37.90 -56.05
CA ILE A 3 39.77 37.99 -55.63
C ILE A 3 39.80 37.98 -54.07
N ALA A 4 39.57 39.17 -53.48
CA ALA A 4 39.40 39.29 -52.03
C ALA A 4 37.99 38.85 -51.63
N GLY A 5 37.87 37.70 -50.98
CA GLY A 5 36.64 37.23 -50.39
C GLY A 5 36.33 38.01 -49.08
N LYS A 6 35.23 38.72 -49.05
CA LYS A 6 34.74 39.48 -47.92
C LYS A 6 33.91 38.55 -47.03
N PHE A 7 34.43 38.13 -45.84
CA PHE A 7 33.68 37.42 -44.85
C PHE A 7 32.71 38.35 -44.12
N PRO A 8 31.45 37.97 -43.91
CA PRO A 8 30.54 38.77 -43.13
C PRO A 8 30.91 38.69 -41.62
N PRO A 9 30.70 39.79 -40.86
CA PRO A 9 30.99 39.78 -39.43
C PRO A 9 30.01 38.86 -38.70
N THR A 10 30.55 37.91 -37.91
CA THR A 10 29.83 37.11 -36.99
C THR A 10 29.24 38.03 -35.89
N GLY A 11 27.91 38.24 -35.92
CA GLY A 11 27.20 38.97 -34.93
C GLY A 11 27.32 38.28 -33.55
N CYS A 12 27.95 38.97 -32.62
CA CYS A 12 27.93 38.57 -31.22
C CYS A 12 26.46 38.60 -30.72
N ARG A 13 25.85 37.42 -30.50
CA ARG A 13 24.60 37.33 -29.78
C ARG A 13 24.87 37.78 -28.34
N ASN A 14 24.31 38.92 -27.97
CA ASN A 14 24.26 39.38 -26.58
C ASN A 14 23.50 38.30 -25.77
N VAL A 15 24.23 37.50 -25.00
CA VAL A 15 23.65 36.67 -23.98
C VAL A 15 23.32 37.57 -22.81
N ALA A 16 22.05 38.01 -22.72
CA ALA A 16 21.57 38.77 -21.58
C ALA A 16 21.68 37.86 -20.35
N GLY A 17 22.57 38.21 -19.43
CA GLY A 17 22.67 37.51 -18.13
C GLY A 17 21.45 37.85 -17.26
N PHE A 18 21.01 36.89 -16.46
CA PHE A 18 19.93 37.06 -15.48
C PHE A 18 20.32 38.15 -14.45
N SER A 19 19.44 39.10 -14.16
CA SER A 19 19.68 40.09 -13.12
C SER A 19 19.51 39.44 -11.73
N LEU A 20 20.25 39.92 -10.73
CA LEU A 20 20.16 39.45 -9.35
C LEU A 20 18.74 39.66 -8.79
N LEU A 21 18.06 40.74 -9.18
CA LEU A 21 16.67 41.02 -8.81
C LEU A 21 15.72 39.95 -9.37
N GLU A 22 15.89 39.57 -10.63
CA GLU A 22 15.06 38.56 -11.31
C GLU A 22 15.22 37.21 -10.65
N LEU A 23 16.46 36.84 -10.28
CA LEU A 23 16.71 35.61 -9.53
C LEU A 23 15.99 35.59 -8.18
N VAL A 24 16.05 36.72 -7.42
CA VAL A 24 15.37 36.82 -6.11
C VAL A 24 13.85 36.69 -6.28
N VAL A 25 13.26 37.37 -7.26
CA VAL A 25 11.83 37.31 -7.54
C VAL A 25 11.41 35.88 -7.89
N VAL A 26 12.16 35.18 -8.73
CA VAL A 26 11.89 33.77 -9.10
C VAL A 26 11.94 32.84 -7.88
N ILE A 27 12.95 33.00 -7.02
CA ILE A 27 13.06 32.21 -5.78
C ILE A 27 11.86 32.45 -4.86
N CYS A 28 11.43 33.71 -4.68
CA CYS A 28 10.28 34.08 -3.87
C CYS A 28 8.99 33.42 -4.41
N ILE A 29 8.76 33.43 -5.72
CA ILE A 29 7.59 32.83 -6.35
C ILE A 29 7.63 31.30 -6.17
N ILE A 30 8.75 30.65 -6.48
CA ILE A 30 8.89 29.21 -6.32
C ILE A 30 8.69 28.79 -4.87
N SER A 31 9.28 29.52 -3.92
CA SER A 31 9.13 29.24 -2.48
C SER A 31 7.68 29.33 -2.02
N GLY A 32 6.95 30.35 -2.50
CA GLY A 32 5.52 30.50 -2.22
C GLY A 32 4.68 29.34 -2.78
N LEU A 33 4.95 28.91 -4.01
CA LEU A 33 4.27 27.77 -4.63
C LEU A 33 4.57 26.45 -3.90
N LEU A 34 5.83 26.24 -3.50
CA LEU A 34 6.23 25.03 -2.75
C LEU A 34 5.57 24.98 -1.37
N ALA A 35 5.44 26.10 -0.69
CA ALA A 35 4.77 26.18 0.61
C ALA A 35 3.31 25.70 0.56
N LEU A 36 2.62 25.91 -0.57
CA LEU A 36 1.26 25.44 -0.80
C LEU A 36 1.21 23.98 -1.32
N ALA A 37 2.20 23.56 -2.12
CA ALA A 37 2.20 22.26 -2.78
C ALA A 37 2.61 21.11 -1.84
N ILE A 38 3.60 21.33 -0.97
CA ILE A 38 4.16 20.29 -0.11
C ILE A 38 3.11 19.62 0.80
N PRO A 39 2.27 20.35 1.55
CA PRO A 39 1.25 19.73 2.40
C PRO A 39 0.28 18.85 1.61
N LYS A 40 -0.08 19.29 0.40
CA LYS A 40 -0.99 18.56 -0.47
C LYS A 40 -0.40 17.23 -0.98
N LEU A 41 0.91 17.22 -1.27
CA LEU A 41 1.64 16.02 -1.65
C LEU A 41 1.70 14.98 -0.51
N TRP A 42 1.85 15.43 0.74
CA TRP A 42 1.82 14.53 1.89
C TRP A 42 0.46 13.85 2.07
N ALA A 43 -0.64 14.61 1.95
CA ALA A 43 -1.98 14.04 2.03
C ALA A 43 -2.23 12.98 0.95
N LEU A 44 -1.77 13.24 -0.28
CA LEU A 44 -1.87 12.27 -1.38
C LEU A 44 -1.08 10.99 -1.13
N GLN A 45 0.08 11.08 -0.47
CA GLN A 45 0.88 9.88 -0.13
C GLN A 45 0.17 8.99 0.89
N VAL A 46 -0.51 9.58 1.87
CA VAL A 46 -1.30 8.84 2.86
C VAL A 46 -2.47 8.12 2.20
N GLU A 47 -3.22 8.84 1.36
CA GLU A 47 -4.36 8.26 0.64
C GLU A 47 -3.90 7.16 -0.34
N ALA A 48 -2.79 7.35 -1.04
CA ALA A 48 -2.21 6.33 -1.91
C ALA A 48 -1.82 5.06 -1.12
N GLU A 49 -1.25 5.19 0.08
CA GLU A 49 -0.95 4.04 0.93
C GLU A 49 -2.21 3.31 1.36
N LYS A 50 -3.24 4.03 1.81
CA LYS A 50 -4.53 3.48 2.20
C LYS A 50 -5.17 2.69 1.05
N VAL A 51 -5.29 3.31 -0.13
CA VAL A 51 -5.87 2.69 -1.34
C VAL A 51 -5.06 1.45 -1.76
N ALA A 52 -3.73 1.52 -1.75
CA ALA A 52 -2.88 0.37 -2.09
C ALA A 52 -3.07 -0.78 -1.11
N MET A 53 -3.19 -0.51 0.20
CA MET A 53 -3.49 -1.51 1.21
C MET A 53 -4.87 -2.14 0.98
N GLU A 54 -5.90 -1.33 0.74
CA GLU A 54 -7.27 -1.79 0.49
C GLU A 54 -7.36 -2.62 -0.80
N GLN A 55 -6.63 -2.25 -1.83
CA GLN A 55 -6.55 -3.02 -3.09
C GLN A 55 -5.98 -4.43 -2.86
N VAL A 56 -4.89 -4.55 -2.11
CA VAL A 56 -4.33 -5.87 -1.76
C VAL A 56 -5.34 -6.69 -0.96
N LEU A 57 -6.02 -6.10 0.01
CA LEU A 57 -7.06 -6.77 0.80
C LEU A 57 -8.24 -7.21 -0.08
N GLY A 58 -8.66 -6.38 -1.04
CA GLY A 58 -9.70 -6.71 -2.01
C GLY A 58 -9.32 -7.90 -2.88
N ASN A 59 -8.10 -7.91 -3.41
CA ASN A 59 -7.58 -9.01 -4.21
C ASN A 59 -7.50 -10.31 -3.41
N LEU A 60 -7.05 -10.25 -2.15
CA LEU A 60 -7.00 -11.39 -1.25
C LEU A 60 -8.40 -11.94 -0.94
N ARG A 61 -9.38 -11.08 -0.65
CA ARG A 61 -10.77 -11.51 -0.42
C ARG A 61 -11.35 -12.18 -1.63
N SER A 62 -11.10 -11.66 -2.82
CA SER A 62 -11.55 -12.25 -4.09
C SER A 62 -10.91 -13.63 -4.32
N ALA A 63 -9.60 -13.75 -4.12
CA ALA A 63 -8.89 -15.03 -4.28
C ALA A 63 -9.37 -16.09 -3.28
N ILE A 64 -9.59 -15.70 -2.02
CA ILE A 64 -10.18 -16.57 -0.99
C ILE A 64 -11.59 -16.99 -1.39
N GLY A 65 -12.43 -16.05 -1.85
CA GLY A 65 -13.80 -16.34 -2.31
C GLY A 65 -13.85 -17.34 -3.44
N ILE A 66 -12.98 -17.24 -4.44
CA ILE A 66 -12.87 -18.21 -5.54
C ILE A 66 -12.48 -19.59 -4.99
N LYS A 67 -11.52 -19.64 -4.06
CA LYS A 67 -11.09 -20.93 -3.47
C LYS A 67 -12.16 -21.56 -2.60
N VAL A 68 -12.91 -20.76 -1.86
CA VAL A 68 -14.08 -21.21 -1.10
C VAL A 68 -15.14 -21.79 -2.04
N ALA A 69 -15.46 -21.09 -3.13
CA ALA A 69 -16.42 -21.59 -4.11
C ALA A 69 -16.00 -22.93 -4.72
N ASP A 70 -14.72 -23.10 -5.06
CA ASP A 70 -14.18 -24.39 -5.53
C ASP A 70 -14.38 -25.53 -4.51
N PHE A 71 -14.10 -25.29 -3.22
CA PHE A 71 -14.35 -26.28 -2.16
C PHE A 71 -15.83 -26.59 -1.96
N LEU A 72 -16.70 -25.57 -1.99
CA LEU A 72 -18.15 -25.76 -1.84
C LEU A 72 -18.74 -26.57 -2.98
N VAL A 73 -18.35 -26.33 -4.23
CA VAL A 73 -18.79 -27.09 -5.41
C VAL A 73 -18.38 -28.57 -5.28
N ARG A 74 -17.21 -28.85 -4.68
CA ARG A 74 -16.73 -30.22 -4.42
C ARG A 74 -17.28 -30.82 -3.14
N ASN A 75 -18.13 -30.12 -2.40
CA ASN A 75 -18.62 -30.49 -1.07
C ASN A 75 -17.50 -30.77 -0.06
N ASP A 76 -16.36 -30.07 -0.21
CA ASP A 76 -15.16 -30.21 0.64
C ASP A 76 -15.16 -29.15 1.76
N MET A 77 -15.95 -29.40 2.80
CA MET A 77 -16.01 -28.53 3.98
C MET A 77 -14.71 -28.56 4.80
N ALA A 78 -13.93 -29.64 4.70
CA ALA A 78 -12.62 -29.73 5.35
C ALA A 78 -11.63 -28.78 4.66
N GLY A 79 -11.67 -28.69 3.34
CA GLY A 79 -10.90 -27.71 2.56
C GLY A 79 -11.20 -26.28 2.96
N VAL A 80 -12.47 -25.90 3.16
CA VAL A 80 -12.84 -24.55 3.64
C VAL A 80 -12.25 -24.29 5.03
N ARG A 81 -12.35 -25.24 5.96
CA ARG A 81 -11.76 -25.09 7.30
C ARG A 81 -10.24 -24.95 7.27
N SER A 82 -9.56 -25.63 6.35
CA SER A 82 -8.10 -25.59 6.22
C SER A 82 -7.56 -24.21 5.81
N LEU A 83 -8.41 -23.33 5.28
CA LEU A 83 -8.04 -21.94 4.98
C LEU A 83 -7.76 -21.12 6.25
N THR A 84 -8.37 -21.50 7.39
CA THR A 84 -8.17 -20.79 8.66
C THR A 84 -6.71 -20.91 9.11
N GLY A 85 -6.08 -19.75 9.34
CA GLY A 85 -4.69 -19.67 9.77
C GLY A 85 -3.66 -19.99 8.67
N SER A 86 -4.12 -20.24 7.42
CA SER A 86 -3.22 -20.31 6.27
C SER A 86 -2.80 -18.92 5.82
N ASN A 87 -1.68 -18.84 5.10
CA ASN A 87 -1.18 -17.60 4.55
C ASN A 87 -2.08 -17.16 3.36
N PRO A 88 -2.75 -15.99 3.46
CA PRO A 88 -3.62 -15.53 2.38
C PRO A 88 -2.87 -15.22 1.09
N MET A 89 -1.59 -14.80 1.17
CA MET A 89 -0.77 -14.45 0.00
C MET A 89 -0.54 -15.64 -0.94
N ASP A 90 -0.56 -16.89 -0.42
CA ASP A 90 -0.41 -18.10 -1.23
C ASP A 90 -1.63 -18.36 -2.15
N ARG A 91 -2.67 -17.56 -2.05
CA ARG A 91 -3.88 -17.64 -2.89
C ARG A 91 -3.85 -16.69 -4.06
N LEU A 92 -2.89 -15.75 -4.10
CA LEU A 92 -2.72 -14.82 -5.20
C LEU A 92 -1.91 -15.47 -6.33
N SER A 93 -2.31 -15.20 -7.58
CA SER A 93 -1.53 -15.58 -8.76
C SER A 93 -0.23 -14.77 -8.83
N GLU A 94 -0.29 -13.50 -8.42
CA GLU A 94 0.84 -12.60 -8.36
C GLU A 94 0.90 -11.94 -6.99
N VAL A 95 2.01 -12.16 -6.30
CA VAL A 95 2.23 -11.64 -4.96
C VAL A 95 2.74 -10.19 -5.06
N PRO A 96 2.23 -9.25 -4.24
CA PRO A 96 2.71 -7.87 -4.24
C PRO A 96 4.23 -7.78 -4.02
N SER A 97 4.91 -6.87 -4.73
CA SER A 97 6.37 -6.69 -4.65
C SER A 97 6.87 -6.31 -3.26
N ASN A 98 6.00 -5.72 -2.43
CA ASN A 98 6.27 -5.37 -1.05
C ASN A 98 5.91 -6.48 -0.04
N TYR A 99 5.67 -7.71 -0.49
CA TYR A 99 5.53 -8.87 0.40
C TYR A 99 6.89 -9.48 0.73
N ARG A 100 7.15 -9.70 2.03
CA ARG A 100 8.44 -10.19 2.56
C ARG A 100 8.47 -11.68 2.86
N GLY A 101 7.39 -12.39 2.54
CA GLY A 101 7.29 -13.82 2.78
C GLY A 101 6.68 -14.17 4.13
N ALA A 102 6.70 -15.47 4.42
CA ALA A 102 6.29 -16.02 5.71
C ALA A 102 7.49 -16.03 6.67
N LEU A 103 7.32 -15.44 7.84
CA LEU A 103 8.36 -15.25 8.85
C LEU A 103 7.94 -15.93 10.16
N ASN A 104 8.89 -16.54 10.84
CA ASN A 104 8.64 -17.19 12.12
C ASN A 104 9.00 -16.23 13.27
N GLY A 105 7.98 -15.70 13.96
CA GLY A 105 8.17 -14.77 15.07
C GLY A 105 8.83 -13.46 14.64
N ALA A 106 8.34 -12.85 13.57
CA ALA A 106 8.90 -11.61 13.04
C ALA A 106 8.83 -10.47 14.08
N ASN A 107 9.97 -9.84 14.33
CA ASN A 107 9.98 -8.57 15.05
C ASN A 107 9.50 -7.45 14.11
N PRO A 108 8.35 -6.79 14.40
CA PRO A 108 7.82 -5.74 13.53
C PRO A 108 8.77 -4.56 13.33
N ASP A 109 9.70 -4.31 14.25
CA ASP A 109 10.65 -3.21 14.14
C ASP A 109 11.68 -3.44 13.03
N THR A 110 11.99 -4.69 12.73
CA THR A 110 12.97 -5.05 11.69
C THR A 110 12.37 -5.03 10.28
N ILE A 111 11.06 -5.00 10.16
CA ILE A 111 10.37 -4.95 8.87
C ILE A 111 10.24 -3.51 8.41
N ALA A 112 10.67 -3.20 7.20
CA ALA A 112 10.54 -1.86 6.64
C ALA A 112 9.04 -1.47 6.51
N ALA A 113 8.73 -0.19 6.76
CA ALA A 113 7.38 0.34 6.63
C ALA A 113 6.84 0.21 5.20
N GLY A 114 5.53 0.01 5.04
CA GLY A 114 4.88 -0.22 3.76
C GLY A 114 4.99 -1.65 3.22
N ASN A 115 5.44 -2.60 4.03
CA ASN A 115 5.59 -3.99 3.62
C ASN A 115 4.58 -4.91 4.29
N TRP A 116 4.23 -5.98 3.58
CA TRP A 116 3.46 -7.11 4.05
C TRP A 116 4.37 -8.24 4.48
N TYR A 117 3.97 -9.00 5.48
CA TYR A 117 4.56 -10.30 5.83
C TYR A 117 3.53 -11.20 6.49
N PHE A 118 3.73 -12.50 6.43
CA PHE A 118 2.90 -13.45 7.15
C PHE A 118 3.65 -13.93 8.40
N ASP A 119 3.08 -13.68 9.55
CA ASP A 119 3.59 -14.19 10.82
C ASP A 119 3.07 -15.61 11.05
N MET A 120 3.98 -16.60 10.98
CA MET A 120 3.63 -18.02 11.12
C MET A 120 3.23 -18.38 12.55
N GLN A 121 3.75 -17.68 13.57
CA GLN A 121 3.37 -17.93 14.98
C GLN A 121 1.99 -17.39 15.27
N ALA A 122 1.73 -16.14 14.88
CA ALA A 122 0.43 -15.49 15.05
C ALA A 122 -0.62 -15.98 14.03
N ARG A 123 -0.20 -16.72 12.97
CA ARG A 123 -1.04 -17.12 11.82
C ARG A 123 -1.81 -15.93 11.25
N ALA A 124 -1.13 -14.81 11.09
CA ALA A 124 -1.70 -13.55 10.66
C ALA A 124 -0.89 -12.92 9.54
N LEU A 125 -1.58 -12.36 8.55
CA LEU A 125 -0.99 -11.47 7.56
C LEU A 125 -0.88 -10.09 8.19
N VAL A 126 0.30 -9.49 8.13
CA VAL A 126 0.59 -8.21 8.77
C VAL A 126 1.01 -7.20 7.71
N TYR A 127 0.44 -6.02 7.78
CA TYR A 127 0.88 -4.85 7.05
C TYR A 127 1.53 -3.86 7.99
N ARG A 128 2.79 -3.50 7.73
CA ARG A 128 3.49 -2.47 8.47
C ARG A 128 3.26 -1.10 7.83
N VAL A 129 2.51 -0.25 8.53
CA VAL A 129 2.10 1.06 8.03
C VAL A 129 3.31 2.00 7.87
N ARG A 130 3.36 2.73 6.75
CA ARG A 130 4.38 3.74 6.47
C ARG A 130 4.03 5.07 7.13
N ASN A 131 2.83 5.56 6.88
CA ASN A 131 2.34 6.85 7.38
C ASN A 131 1.67 6.67 8.76
N GLN A 132 2.48 6.32 9.78
CA GLN A 132 2.01 5.90 11.11
C GLN A 132 1.22 6.98 11.86
N ASP A 133 1.49 8.25 11.58
CA ASP A 133 0.81 9.38 12.23
C ASP A 133 -0.65 9.53 11.80
N TYR A 134 -0.99 8.97 10.64
CA TYR A 134 -2.34 8.96 10.06
C TYR A 134 -3.06 7.64 10.26
N PHE A 135 -2.50 6.74 11.08
CA PHE A 135 -3.06 5.43 11.34
C PHE A 135 -3.32 5.22 12.84
N ARG A 136 -4.52 4.81 13.19
CA ARG A 136 -4.89 4.40 14.55
C ARG A 136 -5.30 2.94 14.51
N GLY A 137 -4.66 2.12 15.31
CA GLY A 137 -4.94 0.69 15.43
C GLY A 137 -4.82 0.22 16.87
N GLY A 138 -5.37 -0.96 17.15
CA GLY A 138 -5.35 -1.56 18.50
C GLY A 138 -3.98 -2.07 18.96
N LEU A 139 -2.95 -1.97 18.11
CA LEU A 139 -1.60 -2.45 18.42
C LEU A 139 -0.66 -1.29 18.72
N GLY A 140 0.31 -1.53 19.62
CA GLY A 140 1.37 -0.57 19.91
C GLY A 140 2.29 -0.33 18.70
N LYS A 141 3.22 0.64 18.86
CA LYS A 141 4.22 0.91 17.82
C LYS A 141 5.15 -0.29 17.61
N PRO A 142 5.63 -0.51 16.39
CA PRO A 142 5.34 0.25 15.15
C PRO A 142 3.92 -0.02 14.66
N ALA A 143 3.29 1.00 14.07
CA ALA A 143 1.91 0.92 13.58
C ALA A 143 1.77 -0.18 12.52
N ARG A 144 0.80 -1.07 12.70
CA ARG A 144 0.53 -2.21 11.84
C ARG A 144 -0.92 -2.65 11.93
N ALA A 145 -1.40 -3.27 10.86
CA ALA A 145 -2.70 -3.94 10.81
C ALA A 145 -2.48 -5.45 10.60
N ARG A 146 -3.28 -6.27 11.28
CA ARG A 146 -3.22 -7.74 11.17
C ARG A 146 -4.52 -8.29 10.64
N PHE A 147 -4.41 -9.30 9.78
CA PHE A 147 -5.54 -9.95 9.11
C PHE A 147 -5.41 -11.46 9.19
N ALA A 148 -6.55 -12.14 9.31
CA ALA A 148 -6.57 -13.61 9.25
C ALA A 148 -7.80 -14.08 8.46
N ILE A 149 -7.68 -15.28 7.87
CA ILE A 149 -8.82 -15.94 7.25
C ILE A 149 -9.67 -16.56 8.36
N ARG A 150 -10.96 -16.23 8.35
CA ARG A 150 -11.95 -16.84 9.26
C ARG A 150 -13.08 -17.48 8.48
N VAL A 151 -13.49 -18.65 8.93
CA VAL A 151 -14.69 -19.34 8.42
C VAL A 151 -15.93 -18.61 8.90
N ILE A 152 -16.87 -18.41 7.99
CA ILE A 152 -18.19 -17.85 8.25
C ILE A 152 -19.15 -19.02 8.42
N TYR A 153 -19.93 -19.00 9.49
CA TYR A 153 -20.98 -19.93 9.77
C TYR A 153 -22.34 -19.26 9.61
N GLU A 154 -23.30 -19.96 9.01
CA GLU A 154 -24.68 -19.53 8.90
C GLU A 154 -25.56 -20.41 9.78
N GLU A 155 -26.44 -19.82 10.56
CA GLU A 155 -27.47 -20.54 11.30
C GLU A 155 -28.59 -20.95 10.37
N ARG A 156 -28.64 -22.20 9.95
CA ARG A 156 -29.70 -22.76 9.12
C ARG A 156 -30.51 -23.73 9.96
N GLY A 157 -31.66 -23.22 10.51
CA GLY A 157 -32.55 -24.05 11.32
C GLY A 157 -32.06 -24.31 12.75
N ARG A 158 -32.74 -25.18 13.46
CA ARG A 158 -32.64 -25.35 14.93
C ARG A 158 -31.32 -25.88 15.48
N ASN A 159 -30.34 -26.35 14.70
CA ASN A 159 -29.21 -27.08 15.28
C ASN A 159 -27.91 -27.18 14.48
N THR A 160 -27.66 -26.46 13.40
CA THR A 160 -26.41 -26.68 12.65
C THR A 160 -25.80 -25.36 12.23
N ASN A 161 -24.61 -25.06 12.76
CA ASN A 161 -23.66 -24.10 12.21
C ASN A 161 -23.12 -24.66 10.90
N GLU A 162 -23.78 -24.41 9.78
CA GLU A 162 -23.27 -24.76 8.44
C GLU A 162 -22.21 -23.75 8.01
N ILE A 163 -21.17 -24.24 7.34
CA ILE A 163 -20.13 -23.35 6.79
C ILE A 163 -20.71 -22.62 5.59
N ALA A 164 -20.89 -21.31 5.70
CA ALA A 164 -21.32 -20.45 4.62
C ALA A 164 -20.14 -20.00 3.75
N GLY A 165 -18.91 -20.00 4.28
CA GLY A 165 -17.74 -19.56 3.55
C GLY A 165 -16.52 -19.26 4.42
N ALA A 166 -15.56 -18.55 3.84
CA ALA A 166 -14.44 -17.99 4.58
C ALA A 166 -14.06 -16.62 3.99
N THR A 167 -13.58 -15.72 4.81
CA THR A 167 -13.15 -14.39 4.37
C THR A 167 -11.95 -13.89 5.17
N LEU A 168 -11.28 -12.86 4.64
CA LEU A 168 -10.19 -12.16 5.31
C LEU A 168 -10.75 -11.04 6.17
N VAL A 169 -10.49 -11.10 7.47
CA VAL A 169 -10.95 -10.12 8.45
C VAL A 169 -9.77 -9.48 9.18
N PRO A 170 -9.88 -8.21 9.60
CA PRO A 170 -8.92 -7.63 10.52
C PRO A 170 -9.02 -8.30 11.90
N LEU A 171 -7.87 -8.49 12.55
CA LEU A 171 -7.83 -9.04 13.91
C LEU A 171 -8.10 -7.97 14.97
N GLU A 172 -7.69 -6.74 14.69
CA GLU A 172 -7.94 -5.57 15.51
C GLU A 172 -8.61 -4.47 14.67
N PRO A 173 -9.46 -3.63 15.29
CA PRO A 173 -9.99 -2.46 14.60
C PRO A 173 -8.89 -1.47 14.29
N TYR A 174 -8.95 -0.87 13.11
CA TYR A 174 -8.05 0.20 12.70
C TYR A 174 -8.80 1.26 11.89
N VAL A 175 -8.26 2.46 11.87
CA VAL A 175 -8.80 3.58 11.11
C VAL A 175 -7.66 4.45 10.56
N TRP A 176 -7.83 4.92 9.34
CA TRP A 176 -7.02 5.99 8.77
C TRP A 176 -7.67 7.31 9.16
N VAL A 177 -6.87 8.22 9.72
CA VAL A 177 -7.34 9.55 10.17
C VAL A 177 -6.76 10.61 9.26
N ASP A 178 -7.60 11.56 8.85
CA ASP A 178 -7.14 12.78 8.21
C ASP A 178 -6.60 13.71 9.30
N LYS A 179 -5.45 14.33 9.03
CA LYS A 179 -4.99 15.47 9.84
C LYS A 179 -5.48 16.72 9.13
N ASP A 180 -6.46 17.37 9.72
CA ASP A 180 -6.84 18.73 9.39
C ASP A 180 -5.65 19.69 9.52
#